data_ca76c5ab6ff75c5035a7df5bb0aaa08c
#
_entry.id   ca76c5ab6ff75c5035a7df5bb0aaa08c
#
_cell.length_a   1.000
_cell.length_b   1.000
_cell.length_c   1.000
_cell.angle_alpha   90.00
_cell.angle_beta   90.00
_cell.angle_gamma   90.00
#
_symmetry.space_group_name_H-M   'P 1'
#
loop_
_entity.id
_entity.type
_entity.pdbx_description
1 polymer ?
#
loop_
_entity_poly.entity_id
_entity_poly.type
_entity_poly.pdbx_seq_one_letter_code
_entity_poly.pdbx_strand_id
1 'polypeptide(L)'
;DGINDIPAFCESNVGISVDTAVDAAKDAADVVLLQKDLGVLEQGILEGRKTFTNMLKYIKITASSNFGNIFSVVCASAFLPFLPMTSLQILLLNLLYDVLCIILPWDNVDEEETLSPRDWSGKTLGRFMLFFGPISSIFDIVTFLFLYYILCPLLCGDTTYLNMVDPVMQSQYVALFQTGWFLESMW
;
A
#
# COMPACT_ATOMS: atom_id res chain seq x y z
N ASP A 1 17.51 25.02 -26.19
CA ASP A 1 18.78 25.37 -25.51
C ASP A 1 19.02 26.89 -25.42
N GLY A 2 18.21 27.73 -26.04
CA GLY A 2 18.29 29.20 -25.96
C GLY A 2 17.24 29.82 -25.03
N ILE A 3 17.39 31.14 -24.76
CA ILE A 3 16.44 31.93 -23.96
C ILE A 3 15.05 31.94 -24.62
N ASN A 4 14.98 31.84 -25.95
CA ASN A 4 13.74 31.80 -26.69
C ASN A 4 12.85 30.57 -26.42
N ASP A 5 13.41 29.54 -25.84
CA ASP A 5 12.71 28.27 -25.52
C ASP A 5 11.97 28.35 -24.17
N ILE A 6 12.29 29.34 -23.31
CA ILE A 6 11.72 29.47 -21.96
C ILE A 6 10.18 29.55 -21.99
N PRO A 7 9.52 30.34 -22.87
CA PRO A 7 8.06 30.36 -22.93
C PRO A 7 7.47 28.98 -23.27
N ALA A 8 8.13 28.22 -24.13
CA ALA A 8 7.70 26.88 -24.49
C ALA A 8 7.81 25.88 -23.30
N PHE A 9 8.85 26.01 -22.46
CA PHE A 9 8.98 25.21 -21.24
C PHE A 9 7.86 25.52 -20.24
N CYS A 10 7.52 26.77 -20.06
CA CYS A 10 6.44 27.19 -19.15
C CYS A 10 5.06 26.68 -19.58
N GLU A 11 4.82 26.52 -20.90
CA GLU A 11 3.54 26.02 -21.44
C GLU A 11 3.52 24.50 -21.61
N SER A 12 4.68 23.83 -21.54
CA SER A 12 4.76 22.36 -21.66
C SER A 12 4.45 21.67 -20.34
N ASN A 13 3.95 20.44 -20.40
CA ASN A 13 3.74 19.62 -19.21
C ASN A 13 5.08 19.18 -18.59
N VAL A 14 6.13 19.04 -19.40
CA VAL A 14 7.50 18.72 -18.97
C VAL A 14 8.47 19.43 -19.93
N GLY A 15 9.25 20.36 -19.39
CA GLY A 15 10.33 21.04 -20.11
C GLY A 15 11.64 20.29 -19.94
N ILE A 16 12.30 19.93 -21.05
CA ILE A 16 13.60 19.23 -21.02
C ILE A 16 14.66 20.10 -21.66
N SER A 17 15.70 20.44 -20.90
CA SER A 17 16.87 21.17 -21.36
C SER A 17 18.12 20.26 -21.38
N VAL A 18 19.24 20.78 -21.82
CA VAL A 18 20.54 20.12 -21.84
C VAL A 18 21.56 20.90 -21.02
N ASP A 19 22.59 20.24 -20.51
CA ASP A 19 23.63 20.88 -19.68
C ASP A 19 24.35 22.02 -20.39
N THR A 20 24.48 21.93 -21.70
CA THR A 20 25.12 22.96 -22.56
C THR A 20 24.21 24.15 -22.87
N ALA A 21 22.96 24.16 -22.37
CA ALA A 21 22.03 25.29 -22.56
C ALA A 21 22.41 26.48 -21.68
N VAL A 22 21.84 27.64 -22.01
CA VAL A 22 21.98 28.84 -21.17
C VAL A 22 21.31 28.62 -19.80
N ASP A 23 21.88 29.22 -18.75
CA ASP A 23 21.43 28.99 -17.38
C ASP A 23 19.91 29.28 -17.20
N ALA A 24 19.41 30.36 -17.80
CA ALA A 24 17.98 30.68 -17.75
C ALA A 24 17.08 29.61 -18.38
N ALA A 25 17.55 28.87 -19.38
CA ALA A 25 16.81 27.76 -19.98
C ALA A 25 16.90 26.47 -19.12
N LYS A 26 18.00 26.27 -18.41
CA LYS A 26 18.15 25.18 -17.43
C LYS A 26 17.26 25.41 -16.21
N ASP A 27 17.22 26.64 -15.72
CA ASP A 27 16.39 27.02 -14.55
C ASP A 27 14.89 26.94 -14.84
N ALA A 28 14.49 27.14 -16.10
CA ALA A 28 13.09 27.03 -16.53
C ALA A 28 12.66 25.60 -16.90
N ALA A 29 13.57 24.64 -16.99
CA ALA A 29 13.30 23.26 -17.37
C ALA A 29 13.06 22.38 -16.14
N ASP A 30 12.15 21.41 -16.28
CA ASP A 30 11.89 20.41 -15.24
C ASP A 30 13.00 19.34 -15.15
N VAL A 31 13.65 19.06 -16.29
CA VAL A 31 14.70 18.06 -16.43
C VAL A 31 15.86 18.61 -17.24
N VAL A 32 17.09 18.42 -16.77
CA VAL A 32 18.31 18.77 -17.50
C VAL A 32 19.07 17.51 -17.84
N LEU A 33 19.23 17.23 -19.15
CA LEU A 33 20.04 16.13 -19.65
C LEU A 33 21.52 16.49 -19.57
N LEU A 34 22.31 15.70 -18.88
CA LEU A 34 23.77 15.87 -18.75
C LEU A 34 24.51 15.54 -20.05
N GLN A 35 23.90 14.74 -20.90
CA GLN A 35 24.42 14.39 -22.22
C GLN A 35 23.41 14.82 -23.29
N LYS A 36 23.87 15.47 -24.34
CA LYS A 36 23.04 15.90 -25.47
C LYS A 36 22.82 14.71 -26.43
N ASP A 37 22.10 13.70 -25.95
CA ASP A 37 21.79 12.48 -26.70
C ASP A 37 20.30 12.11 -26.50
N LEU A 38 19.60 11.88 -27.60
CA LEU A 38 18.22 11.44 -27.63
C LEU A 38 18.04 10.01 -27.07
N GLY A 39 19.08 9.17 -27.16
CA GLY A 39 19.07 7.84 -26.56
C GLY A 39 18.98 7.87 -25.04
N VAL A 40 19.61 8.87 -24.39
CA VAL A 40 19.49 9.10 -22.95
C VAL A 40 18.06 9.49 -22.58
N LEU A 41 17.40 10.31 -23.42
CA LEU A 41 15.99 10.69 -23.21
C LEU A 41 15.06 9.47 -23.35
N GLU A 42 15.25 8.65 -24.38
CA GLU A 42 14.47 7.42 -24.56
C GLU A 42 14.60 6.47 -23.36
N GLN A 43 15.84 6.26 -22.90
CA GLN A 43 16.11 5.43 -21.73
C GLN A 43 15.47 6.03 -20.47
N GLY A 44 15.53 7.34 -20.29
CA GLY A 44 14.86 8.05 -19.18
C GLY A 44 13.35 7.87 -19.18
N ILE A 45 12.71 7.90 -20.36
CA ILE A 45 11.27 7.64 -20.50
C ILE A 45 10.94 6.19 -20.11
N LEU A 46 11.72 5.22 -20.55
CA LEU A 46 11.51 3.81 -20.19
C LEU A 46 11.66 3.56 -18.70
N GLU A 47 12.71 4.11 -18.08
CA GLU A 47 12.91 4.00 -16.63
C GLU A 47 11.83 4.73 -15.83
N GLY A 48 11.37 5.89 -16.31
CA GLY A 48 10.22 6.61 -15.73
C GLY A 48 8.94 5.77 -15.77
N ARG A 49 8.66 5.07 -16.88
CA ARG A 49 7.50 4.17 -17.00
C ARG A 49 7.60 2.97 -16.04
N LYS A 50 8.78 2.38 -15.88
CA LYS A 50 9.01 1.30 -14.90
C LYS A 50 8.75 1.79 -13.48
N THR A 51 9.33 2.93 -13.11
CA THR A 51 9.16 3.54 -11.80
C THR A 51 7.69 3.84 -11.51
N PHE A 52 6.97 4.41 -12.48
CA PHE A 52 5.53 4.69 -12.36
C PHE A 52 4.71 3.41 -12.19
N THR A 53 5.05 2.34 -12.92
CA THR A 53 4.38 1.05 -12.80
C THR A 53 4.60 0.44 -11.41
N ASN A 54 5.81 0.48 -10.87
CA ASN A 54 6.11 0.00 -9.52
C ASN A 54 5.41 0.84 -8.45
N MET A 55 5.33 2.16 -8.62
CA MET A 55 4.53 3.04 -7.77
C MET A 55 3.05 2.67 -7.79
N LEU A 56 2.48 2.37 -8.95
CA LEU A 56 1.09 1.91 -9.07
C LEU A 56 0.86 0.56 -8.39
N LYS A 57 1.82 -0.37 -8.46
CA LYS A 57 1.78 -1.64 -7.73
C LYS A 57 1.71 -1.37 -6.22
N TYR A 58 2.63 -0.55 -5.69
CA TYR A 58 2.65 -0.18 -4.27
C TYR A 58 1.32 0.41 -3.80
N ILE A 59 0.79 1.39 -4.52
CA ILE A 59 -0.47 2.03 -4.15
C ILE A 59 -1.65 1.06 -4.16
N LYS A 60 -1.74 0.19 -5.18
CA LYS A 60 -2.81 -0.83 -5.25
C LYS A 60 -2.75 -1.79 -4.08
N ILE A 61 -1.56 -2.30 -3.77
CA ILE A 61 -1.35 -3.26 -2.69
C ILE A 61 -1.68 -2.62 -1.35
N THR A 62 -1.10 -1.45 -1.04
CA THR A 62 -1.30 -0.74 0.23
C THR A 62 -2.75 -0.32 0.44
N ALA A 63 -3.38 0.26 -0.60
CA ALA A 63 -4.77 0.67 -0.51
C ALA A 63 -5.73 -0.51 -0.35
N SER A 64 -5.47 -1.64 -1.03
CA SER A 64 -6.27 -2.86 -0.90
C SER A 64 -6.13 -3.49 0.48
N SER A 65 -4.91 -3.57 1.02
CA SER A 65 -4.64 -4.10 2.36
C SER A 65 -5.33 -3.27 3.44
N ASN A 66 -5.15 -1.94 3.41
CA ASN A 66 -5.81 -1.05 4.37
C ASN A 66 -7.35 -1.13 4.28
N PHE A 67 -7.90 -1.21 3.08
CA PHE A 67 -9.34 -1.40 2.89
C PHE A 67 -9.81 -2.74 3.46
N GLY A 68 -9.07 -3.83 3.24
CA GLY A 68 -9.34 -5.14 3.82
C GLY A 68 -9.35 -5.11 5.34
N ASN A 69 -8.33 -4.53 5.96
CA ASN A 69 -8.23 -4.39 7.42
C ASN A 69 -9.42 -3.62 8.02
N ILE A 70 -9.79 -2.48 7.40
CA ILE A 70 -10.96 -1.69 7.85
C ILE A 70 -12.25 -2.51 7.70
N PHE A 71 -12.42 -3.20 6.58
CA PHE A 71 -13.60 -4.04 6.33
C PHE A 71 -13.69 -5.18 7.35
N SER A 72 -12.58 -5.83 7.68
CA SER A 72 -12.50 -6.88 8.71
C SER A 72 -12.85 -6.36 10.09
N VAL A 73 -12.36 -5.17 10.48
CA VAL A 73 -12.73 -4.51 11.74
C VAL A 73 -14.22 -4.21 11.80
N VAL A 74 -14.80 -3.70 10.71
CA VAL A 74 -16.25 -3.40 10.63
C VAL A 74 -17.06 -4.68 10.77
N CYS A 75 -16.70 -5.75 10.08
CA CYS A 75 -17.34 -7.06 10.21
C CYS A 75 -17.22 -7.61 11.63
N ALA A 76 -16.03 -7.55 12.22
CA ALA A 76 -15.78 -8.00 13.59
C ALA A 76 -16.63 -7.24 14.63
N SER A 77 -16.79 -5.93 14.45
CA SER A 77 -17.60 -5.09 15.34
C SER A 77 -19.07 -5.48 15.41
N ALA A 78 -19.56 -6.24 14.42
CA ALA A 78 -20.95 -6.72 14.41
C ALA A 78 -21.19 -7.88 15.39
N PHE A 79 -20.17 -8.66 15.76
CA PHE A 79 -20.32 -9.85 16.61
C PHE A 79 -19.35 -9.91 17.80
N LEU A 80 -18.24 -9.17 17.78
CA LEU A 80 -17.32 -9.13 18.91
C LEU A 80 -17.70 -8.03 19.90
N PRO A 81 -17.71 -8.31 21.22
CA PRO A 81 -17.99 -7.31 22.26
C PRO A 81 -16.77 -6.44 22.60
N PHE A 82 -15.65 -6.62 21.92
CA PHE A 82 -14.39 -5.89 22.10
C PHE A 82 -13.72 -5.58 20.77
N LEU A 83 -12.76 -4.66 20.77
CA LEU A 83 -12.00 -4.32 19.56
C LEU A 83 -11.06 -5.48 19.19
N PRO A 84 -11.08 -5.94 17.91
CA PRO A 84 -10.29 -7.07 17.47
C PRO A 84 -8.79 -6.78 17.40
N MET A 85 -8.38 -5.52 17.28
CA MET A 85 -6.99 -5.08 17.28
C MET A 85 -6.88 -3.68 17.90
N THR A 86 -5.79 -3.43 18.63
CA THR A 86 -5.51 -2.09 19.19
C THR A 86 -4.93 -1.16 18.11
N SER A 87 -5.10 0.14 18.30
CA SER A 87 -4.53 1.14 17.36
C SER A 87 -3.00 1.03 17.24
N LEU A 88 -2.31 0.65 18.32
CA LEU A 88 -0.87 0.45 18.31
C LEU A 88 -0.48 -0.76 17.44
N GLN A 89 -1.23 -1.85 17.50
CA GLN A 89 -0.99 -3.03 16.66
C GLN A 89 -1.21 -2.71 15.18
N ILE A 90 -2.27 -1.97 14.84
CA ILE A 90 -2.53 -1.52 13.47
C ILE A 90 -1.39 -0.63 12.96
N LEU A 91 -0.90 0.30 13.78
CA LEU A 91 0.23 1.16 13.43
C LEU A 91 1.49 0.34 13.18
N LEU A 92 1.79 -0.62 14.06
CA LEU A 92 2.96 -1.48 13.92
C LEU A 92 2.86 -2.37 12.66
N LEU A 93 1.67 -2.92 12.38
CA LEU A 93 1.42 -3.70 11.18
C LEU A 93 1.69 -2.89 9.91
N ASN A 94 1.17 -1.66 9.83
CA ASN A 94 1.41 -0.77 8.71
C ASN A 94 2.88 -0.43 8.55
N LEU A 95 3.60 -0.17 9.65
CA LEU A 95 5.04 0.10 9.62
C LEU A 95 5.84 -1.11 9.10
N LEU A 96 5.53 -2.32 9.54
CA LEU A 96 6.16 -3.54 9.04
C LEU A 96 5.88 -3.74 7.55
N TYR A 97 4.66 -3.46 7.13
CA TYR A 97 4.26 -3.54 5.74
C TYR A 97 5.02 -2.53 4.85
N ASP A 98 5.18 -1.30 5.31
CA ASP A 98 5.95 -0.28 4.60
C ASP A 98 7.42 -0.70 4.43
N VAL A 99 8.02 -1.32 5.45
CA VAL A 99 9.39 -1.87 5.35
C VAL A 99 9.49 -2.95 4.27
N LEU A 100 8.52 -3.83 4.18
CA LEU A 100 8.47 -4.84 3.10
C LEU A 100 8.30 -4.21 1.72
N CYS A 101 7.53 -3.14 1.61
CA CYS A 101 7.30 -2.43 0.36
C CYS A 101 8.52 -1.65 -0.16
N ILE A 102 9.57 -1.44 0.65
CA ILE A 102 10.83 -0.81 0.21
C ILE A 102 11.49 -1.59 -0.95
N ILE A 103 11.20 -2.88 -1.09
CA ILE A 103 11.76 -3.71 -2.16
C ILE A 103 11.08 -3.45 -3.53
N LEU A 104 9.85 -2.93 -3.55
CA LEU A 104 9.07 -2.73 -4.78
C LEU A 104 9.73 -1.86 -5.86
N PRO A 105 10.52 -0.80 -5.55
CA PRO A 105 11.23 -0.03 -6.58
C PRO A 105 12.22 -0.86 -7.42
N TRP A 106 12.74 -1.96 -6.88
CA TRP A 106 13.65 -2.87 -7.60
C TRP A 106 12.93 -4.06 -8.24
N ASP A 107 11.59 -4.10 -8.17
CA ASP A 107 10.82 -5.14 -8.83
C ASP A 107 10.89 -4.99 -10.35
N ASN A 108 11.04 -6.12 -11.05
CA ASN A 108 11.04 -6.14 -12.50
C ASN A 108 9.65 -5.81 -13.05
N VAL A 109 9.65 -4.97 -14.08
CA VAL A 109 8.44 -4.60 -14.80
C VAL A 109 8.46 -5.31 -16.15
N ASP A 110 7.35 -5.95 -16.52
CA ASP A 110 7.19 -6.60 -17.81
C ASP A 110 7.32 -5.58 -18.95
N GLU A 111 7.96 -5.97 -20.05
CA GLU A 111 8.19 -5.08 -21.19
C GLU A 111 6.89 -4.51 -21.76
N GLU A 112 5.82 -5.31 -21.78
CA GLU A 112 4.48 -4.89 -22.24
C GLU A 112 3.94 -3.68 -21.47
N GLU A 113 4.26 -3.59 -20.16
CA GLU A 113 3.85 -2.50 -19.27
C GLU A 113 4.57 -1.17 -19.59
N THR A 114 5.72 -1.24 -20.25
CA THR A 114 6.55 -0.08 -20.62
C THR A 114 6.28 0.43 -22.04
N LEU A 115 5.60 -0.35 -22.89
CA LEU A 115 5.33 0.01 -24.29
C LEU A 115 4.42 1.25 -24.42
N SER A 116 3.47 1.41 -23.52
CA SER A 116 2.54 2.53 -23.50
C SER A 116 2.54 3.27 -22.17
N PRO A 117 2.36 4.59 -22.16
CA PRO A 117 2.21 5.33 -20.91
C PRO A 117 0.97 4.83 -20.16
N ARG A 118 1.10 4.68 -18.84
CA ARG A 118 -0.01 4.32 -17.98
C ARG A 118 -0.64 5.56 -17.37
N ASP A 119 -1.96 5.57 -17.33
CA ASP A 119 -2.70 6.63 -16.69
C ASP A 119 -3.01 6.32 -15.22
N TRP A 120 -2.95 7.34 -14.40
CA TRP A 120 -3.51 7.29 -13.06
C TRP A 120 -5.04 7.26 -13.13
N SER A 121 -5.64 6.15 -12.76
CA SER A 121 -7.10 6.03 -12.72
C SER A 121 -7.60 5.60 -11.35
N GLY A 122 -8.26 6.52 -10.64
CA GLY A 122 -8.91 6.23 -9.37
C GLY A 122 -10.00 5.16 -9.48
N LYS A 123 -10.64 5.02 -10.66
CA LYS A 123 -11.64 3.98 -10.91
C LYS A 123 -11.02 2.58 -10.89
N THR A 124 -9.84 2.43 -11.49
CA THR A 124 -9.11 1.15 -11.51
C THR A 124 -8.65 0.78 -10.10
N LEU A 125 -8.14 1.74 -9.34
CA LEU A 125 -7.75 1.55 -7.95
C LEU A 125 -8.95 1.15 -7.08
N GLY A 126 -10.07 1.88 -7.18
CA GLY A 126 -11.28 1.58 -6.41
C GLY A 126 -11.85 0.19 -6.72
N ARG A 127 -11.85 -0.23 -8.00
CA ARG A 127 -12.28 -1.58 -8.39
C ARG A 127 -11.35 -2.66 -7.81
N PHE A 128 -10.05 -2.42 -7.83
CA PHE A 128 -9.05 -3.33 -7.25
C PHE A 128 -9.28 -3.49 -5.74
N MET A 129 -9.44 -2.38 -5.00
CA MET A 129 -9.71 -2.39 -3.56
C MET A 129 -11.00 -3.13 -3.21
N LEU A 130 -12.09 -2.86 -3.95
CA LEU A 130 -13.40 -3.47 -3.70
C LEU A 130 -13.43 -4.97 -4.02
N PHE A 131 -12.53 -5.44 -4.87
CA PHE A 131 -12.44 -6.88 -5.20
C PHE A 131 -11.50 -7.61 -4.23
N PHE A 132 -10.27 -7.13 -4.07
CA PHE A 132 -9.24 -7.83 -3.29
C PHE A 132 -9.38 -7.61 -1.77
N GLY A 133 -9.88 -6.46 -1.32
CA GLY A 133 -10.08 -6.20 0.11
C GLY A 133 -11.01 -7.21 0.77
N PRO A 134 -12.25 -7.40 0.31
CA PRO A 134 -13.17 -8.40 0.88
C PRO A 134 -12.66 -9.84 0.78
N ILE A 135 -11.89 -10.19 -0.27
CA ILE A 135 -11.29 -11.54 -0.38
C ILE A 135 -10.30 -11.77 0.76
N SER A 136 -9.42 -10.79 1.03
CA SER A 136 -8.52 -10.86 2.17
C SER A 136 -9.28 -11.00 3.49
N SER A 137 -10.35 -10.24 3.66
CA SER A 137 -11.17 -10.26 4.88
C SER A 137 -11.90 -11.59 5.15
N ILE A 138 -12.06 -12.46 4.14
CA ILE A 138 -12.59 -13.81 4.37
C ILE A 138 -11.65 -14.61 5.28
N PHE A 139 -10.35 -14.48 5.10
CA PHE A 139 -9.35 -15.15 5.95
C PHE A 139 -9.42 -14.57 7.38
N ASP A 140 -9.50 -13.25 7.52
CA ASP A 140 -9.68 -12.60 8.81
C ASP A 140 -10.93 -13.11 9.54
N ILE A 141 -12.07 -13.20 8.85
CA ILE A 141 -13.33 -13.69 9.43
C ILE A 141 -13.20 -15.14 9.90
N VAL A 142 -12.56 -16.00 9.11
CA VAL A 142 -12.29 -17.40 9.51
C VAL A 142 -11.41 -17.42 10.75
N THR A 143 -10.37 -16.62 10.78
CA THR A 143 -9.47 -16.48 11.95
C THR A 143 -10.22 -15.96 13.17
N PHE A 144 -11.10 -14.98 13.04
CA PHE A 144 -11.94 -14.49 14.14
C PHE A 144 -12.81 -15.58 14.74
N LEU A 145 -13.48 -16.36 13.90
CA LEU A 145 -14.31 -17.47 14.36
C LEU A 145 -13.46 -18.56 15.05
N PHE A 146 -12.32 -18.89 14.49
CA PHE A 146 -11.39 -19.85 15.09
C PHE A 146 -10.87 -19.36 16.45
N LEU A 147 -10.40 -18.11 16.52
CA LEU A 147 -9.91 -17.52 17.77
C LEU A 147 -11.01 -17.45 18.81
N TYR A 148 -12.19 -16.93 18.45
CA TYR A 148 -13.28 -16.68 19.39
C TYR A 148 -13.94 -17.95 19.93
N TYR A 149 -14.13 -18.98 19.08
CA TYR A 149 -14.86 -20.18 19.49
C TYR A 149 -13.98 -21.37 19.84
N ILE A 150 -12.73 -21.41 19.40
CA ILE A 150 -11.85 -22.58 19.57
C ILE A 150 -10.62 -22.23 20.41
N LEU A 151 -9.75 -21.36 19.92
CA LEU A 151 -8.44 -21.17 20.53
C LEU A 151 -8.51 -20.44 21.88
N CYS A 152 -9.20 -19.30 21.94
CA CYS A 152 -9.29 -18.53 23.19
C CYS A 152 -10.03 -19.28 24.30
N PRO A 153 -11.17 -19.95 24.07
CA PRO A 153 -11.78 -20.79 25.07
C PRO A 153 -10.88 -21.92 25.57
N LEU A 154 -10.21 -22.64 24.66
CA LEU A 154 -9.31 -23.75 25.01
C LEU A 154 -8.17 -23.30 25.95
N LEU A 155 -7.66 -22.09 25.78
CA LEU A 155 -6.54 -21.55 26.57
C LEU A 155 -7.00 -20.81 27.82
N CYS A 156 -8.25 -20.33 27.86
CA CYS A 156 -8.82 -19.53 28.96
C CYS A 156 -9.86 -20.30 29.78
N GLY A 157 -9.84 -21.63 29.81
CA GLY A 157 -10.66 -22.44 30.70
C GLY A 157 -12.00 -22.91 30.12
N ASP A 158 -12.06 -23.23 28.83
CA ASP A 158 -13.22 -23.77 28.08
C ASP A 158 -14.51 -22.94 28.14
N THR A 159 -14.38 -21.63 28.36
CA THR A 159 -15.52 -20.70 28.38
C THR A 159 -15.35 -19.60 27.32
N THR A 160 -16.47 -19.22 26.69
CA THR A 160 -16.50 -18.07 25.78
C THR A 160 -16.46 -16.75 26.53
N TYR A 161 -15.99 -15.68 25.92
CA TYR A 161 -15.86 -14.35 26.51
C TYR A 161 -17.11 -13.87 27.27
N LEU A 162 -18.30 -14.09 26.69
CA LEU A 162 -19.57 -13.66 27.27
C LEU A 162 -19.94 -14.39 28.57
N ASN A 163 -19.44 -15.59 28.78
CA ASN A 163 -19.72 -16.42 29.95
C ASN A 163 -18.64 -16.29 31.05
N MET A 164 -17.58 -15.51 30.78
CA MET A 164 -16.51 -15.26 31.76
C MET A 164 -16.95 -14.22 32.78
N VAL A 165 -16.82 -14.56 34.06
CA VAL A 165 -17.15 -13.65 35.19
C VAL A 165 -15.89 -12.95 35.70
N ASP A 166 -14.72 -13.56 35.56
CA ASP A 166 -13.45 -13.03 36.05
C ASP A 166 -12.87 -11.98 35.07
N PRO A 167 -12.70 -10.70 35.50
CA PRO A 167 -12.15 -9.64 34.66
C PRO A 167 -10.71 -9.92 34.18
N VAL A 168 -9.91 -10.66 34.96
CA VAL A 168 -8.55 -11.02 34.58
C VAL A 168 -8.56 -11.99 33.40
N MET A 169 -9.41 -12.99 33.45
CA MET A 169 -9.60 -13.96 32.36
C MET A 169 -10.16 -13.30 31.11
N GLN A 170 -11.09 -12.36 31.26
CA GLN A 170 -11.61 -11.58 30.12
C GLN A 170 -10.49 -10.77 29.44
N SER A 171 -9.62 -10.12 30.23
CA SER A 171 -8.50 -9.36 29.67
C SER A 171 -7.47 -10.24 28.95
N GLN A 172 -7.20 -11.42 29.49
CA GLN A 172 -6.32 -12.41 28.84
C GLN A 172 -6.92 -12.92 27.53
N TYR A 173 -8.23 -13.19 27.51
CA TYR A 173 -8.95 -13.61 26.31
C TYR A 173 -8.85 -12.55 25.20
N VAL A 174 -9.09 -11.28 25.52
CA VAL A 174 -8.96 -10.17 24.55
C VAL A 174 -7.52 -10.04 24.05
N ALA A 175 -6.54 -10.09 24.94
CA ALA A 175 -5.13 -9.99 24.59
C ALA A 175 -4.69 -11.15 23.66
N LEU A 176 -5.15 -12.36 23.96
CA LEU A 176 -4.86 -13.54 23.13
C LEU A 176 -5.51 -13.41 21.74
N PHE A 177 -6.76 -12.98 21.68
CA PHE A 177 -7.46 -12.76 20.42
C PHE A 177 -6.77 -11.70 19.56
N GLN A 178 -6.47 -10.55 20.15
CA GLN A 178 -5.79 -9.43 19.46
C GLN A 178 -4.40 -9.82 18.96
N THR A 179 -3.64 -10.59 19.77
CA THR A 179 -2.33 -11.09 19.38
C THR A 179 -2.45 -12.12 18.26
N GLY A 180 -3.44 -13.00 18.33
CA GLY A 180 -3.68 -14.03 17.32
C GLY A 180 -3.99 -13.44 15.95
N TRP A 181 -4.88 -12.45 15.90
CA TRP A 181 -5.18 -11.76 14.63
C TRP A 181 -4.00 -10.91 14.14
N PHE A 182 -3.30 -10.23 15.04
CA PHE A 182 -2.07 -9.50 14.67
C PHE A 182 -1.03 -10.41 14.02
N LEU A 183 -0.80 -11.61 14.56
CA LEU A 183 0.13 -12.58 13.97
C LEU A 183 -0.36 -13.11 12.63
N GLU A 184 -1.65 -13.36 12.49
CA GLU A 184 -2.23 -13.78 11.20
C GLU A 184 -2.10 -12.69 10.14
N SER A 185 -2.38 -11.43 10.49
CA SER A 185 -2.25 -10.28 9.58
C SER A 185 -0.82 -10.00 9.12
N MET A 186 0.19 -10.59 9.77
CA MET A 186 1.60 -10.52 9.34
C MET A 186 1.96 -11.51 8.23
N TRP A 187 1.13 -12.54 8.00
CA TRP A 187 1.33 -13.57 6.97
C TRP A 187 0.59 -13.25 5.67
#